data_e4468cd4f028a5cf2f42c6dbfbb3f9d2
#
_entry.id   e4468cd4f028a5cf2f42c6dbfbb3f9d2
#
_cell.length_a   1.000
_cell.length_b   1.000
_cell.length_c   1.000
_cell.angle_alpha   90.00
_cell.angle_beta   90.00
_cell.angle_gamma   90.00
#
_symmetry.space_group_name_H-M   'P 1'
#
loop_
_entity.id
_entity.type
_entity.pdbx_description
1 polymer ?
#
loop_
_entity_poly.entity_id
_entity_poly.type
_entity_poly.pdbx_seq_one_letter_code
_entity_poly.pdbx_strand_id
1 'polypeptide(L)'
;MEILFSNGTDKLQITLPDRTLAAEEWFTAPLALQVGGLKFSMCNYFQQEDFELIFEKLQTLLSCGKTVFFSQLEEVLAFTLTPEDALGHFRISIEIKTPETFIKTFFIMSYYDIERMLPWR
;
A
#
# COMPACT_ATOMS: atom_id res chain seq x y z
N MET A 1 0.76 9.44 11.48
CA MET A 1 0.95 8.02 11.15
C MET A 1 0.90 7.82 9.65
N GLU A 2 1.61 6.85 9.12
CA GLU A 2 1.63 6.59 7.69
C GLU A 2 1.71 5.10 7.39
N ILE A 3 1.25 4.72 6.19
CA ILE A 3 1.52 3.42 5.61
C ILE A 3 2.57 3.67 4.53
N LEU A 4 3.72 3.02 4.65
CA LEU A 4 4.84 3.23 3.75
C LEU A 4 5.34 1.89 3.20
N PHE A 5 5.01 1.61 1.93
CA PHE A 5 5.67 0.56 1.17
C PHE A 5 6.94 1.14 0.59
N SER A 6 8.10 0.65 0.98
CA SER A 6 9.36 1.19 0.49
C SER A 6 10.46 0.14 0.52
N ASN A 7 11.35 0.23 -0.47
CA ASN A 7 12.60 -0.55 -0.51
C ASN A 7 13.83 0.34 -0.29
N GLY A 8 13.61 1.58 0.19
CA GLY A 8 14.68 2.57 0.37
C GLY A 8 14.86 3.51 -0.80
N THR A 9 14.43 3.13 -1.99
CA THR A 9 14.53 3.93 -3.23
C THR A 9 13.16 4.28 -3.79
N ASP A 10 12.32 3.27 -3.94
CA ASP A 10 10.95 3.40 -4.43
C ASP A 10 9.98 3.39 -3.26
N LYS A 11 8.83 4.05 -3.42
CA LYS A 11 7.84 4.09 -2.33
C LYS A 11 6.43 4.35 -2.82
N LEU A 12 5.48 3.79 -2.06
CA LEU A 12 4.08 4.17 -2.04
C LEU A 12 3.74 4.55 -0.60
N GLN A 13 3.32 5.78 -0.38
CA GLN A 13 3.08 6.32 0.96
C GLN A 13 1.65 6.86 1.07
N ILE A 14 0.96 6.50 2.14
CA ILE A 14 -0.36 7.04 2.48
C ILE A 14 -0.25 7.64 3.88
N THR A 15 -0.50 8.93 4.00
CA THR A 15 -0.41 9.65 5.27
C THR A 15 -1.77 9.70 5.94
N LEU A 16 -1.87 9.09 7.13
CA LEU A 16 -3.10 9.03 7.90
C LEU A 16 -3.33 10.31 8.69
N PRO A 17 -4.61 10.71 8.92
CA PRO A 17 -4.91 11.83 9.82
C PRO A 17 -4.36 11.57 11.21
N ASP A 18 -3.89 12.63 11.86
CA ASP A 18 -3.35 12.57 13.22
C ASP A 18 -4.47 12.76 14.25
N ARG A 19 -5.47 11.88 14.19
CA ARG A 19 -6.59 11.87 15.11
C ARG A 19 -7.25 10.49 15.13
N THR A 20 -8.06 10.22 16.15
CA THR A 20 -8.84 8.99 16.22
C THR A 20 -9.95 9.03 15.16
N LEU A 21 -10.09 7.93 14.40
CA LEU A 21 -11.10 7.77 13.37
C LEU A 21 -12.18 6.80 13.82
N ALA A 22 -13.43 7.13 13.51
CA ALA A 22 -14.53 6.17 13.67
C ALA A 22 -14.41 5.07 12.60
N ALA A 23 -14.92 3.87 12.89
CA ALA A 23 -14.73 2.70 12.02
C ALA A 23 -15.20 2.90 10.57
N GLU A 24 -16.30 3.62 10.38
CA GLU A 24 -16.88 3.87 9.05
C GLU A 24 -16.66 5.30 8.56
N GLU A 25 -15.81 6.04 9.25
CA GLU A 25 -15.55 7.43 8.87
C GLU A 25 -14.76 7.50 7.57
N TRP A 26 -15.22 8.33 6.63
CA TRP A 26 -14.48 8.68 5.43
C TRP A 26 -13.55 9.86 5.73
N PHE A 27 -12.34 9.78 5.24
CA PHE A 27 -11.38 10.88 5.39
C PHE A 27 -10.50 10.97 4.15
N THR A 28 -9.91 12.14 3.92
CA THR A 28 -8.92 12.33 2.86
C THR A 28 -7.53 12.04 3.41
N ALA A 29 -6.72 11.38 2.62
CA ALA A 29 -5.33 11.11 2.97
C ALA A 29 -4.43 11.40 1.77
N PRO A 30 -3.32 12.12 1.97
CA PRO A 30 -2.31 12.26 0.93
C PRO A 30 -1.72 10.91 0.55
N LEU A 31 -1.61 10.68 -0.76
CA LEU A 31 -0.99 9.51 -1.35
C LEU A 31 0.18 9.98 -2.20
N ALA A 32 1.34 9.40 -2.01
CA ALA A 32 2.53 9.72 -2.79
C ALA A 32 3.15 8.44 -3.35
N LEU A 33 3.50 8.48 -4.63
CA LEU A 33 4.16 7.38 -5.32
C LEU A 33 5.46 7.89 -5.93
N GLN A 34 6.53 7.15 -5.72
CA GLN A 34 7.81 7.41 -6.36
C GLN A 34 8.44 6.08 -6.77
N VAL A 35 8.59 5.85 -8.08
CA VAL A 35 9.19 4.64 -8.63
C VAL A 35 10.07 5.06 -9.80
N GLY A 36 11.38 4.89 -9.64
CA GLY A 36 12.33 5.38 -10.63
C GLY A 36 12.22 6.89 -10.80
N GLY A 37 12.04 7.34 -12.04
CA GLY A 37 11.83 8.76 -12.35
C GLY A 37 10.39 9.22 -12.23
N LEU A 38 9.44 8.32 -11.94
CA LEU A 38 8.04 8.66 -11.79
C LEU A 38 7.76 9.20 -10.38
N LYS A 39 7.13 10.36 -10.30
CA LYS A 39 6.64 10.94 -9.05
C LYS A 39 5.19 11.35 -9.24
N PHE A 40 4.33 10.92 -8.33
CA PHE A 40 2.92 11.23 -8.39
C PHE A 40 2.39 11.43 -6.97
N SER A 41 1.53 12.41 -6.78
CA SER A 41 0.85 12.63 -5.49
C SER A 41 -0.57 13.11 -5.71
N MET A 42 -1.44 12.73 -4.79
CA MET A 42 -2.83 13.16 -4.77
C MET A 42 -3.40 12.99 -3.36
N CYS A 43 -4.55 13.59 -3.10
CA CYS A 43 -5.36 13.27 -1.93
C CYS A 43 -6.49 12.36 -2.37
N ASN A 44 -6.75 11.31 -1.60
CA ASN A 44 -7.78 10.34 -1.91
C ASN A 44 -8.62 10.06 -0.67
N TYR A 45 -9.84 9.55 -0.88
CA TYR A 45 -10.75 9.19 0.20
C TYR A 45 -10.51 7.75 0.62
N PHE A 46 -10.40 7.56 1.94
CA PHE A 46 -10.22 6.25 2.56
C PHE A 46 -11.16 6.11 3.75
N GLN A 47 -11.40 4.86 4.15
CA GLN A 47 -12.03 4.52 5.42
C GLN A 47 -11.03 3.79 6.30
N GLN A 48 -11.27 3.75 7.60
CA GLN A 48 -10.44 3.00 8.55
C GLN A 48 -10.31 1.54 8.14
N GLU A 49 -11.36 0.94 7.61
CA GLU A 49 -11.37 -0.44 7.14
C GLU A 49 -10.34 -0.72 6.05
N ASP A 50 -10.05 0.26 5.18
CA ASP A 50 -9.06 0.10 4.12
C ASP A 50 -7.68 -0.23 4.72
N PHE A 51 -7.31 0.44 5.80
CA PHE A 51 -6.01 0.23 6.44
C PHE A 51 -5.97 -1.08 7.21
N GLU A 52 -7.05 -1.44 7.87
CA GLU A 52 -7.16 -2.74 8.54
C GLU A 52 -7.02 -3.88 7.54
N LEU A 53 -7.64 -3.74 6.38
CA LEU A 53 -7.56 -4.71 5.30
C LEU A 53 -6.13 -4.80 4.74
N ILE A 54 -5.45 -3.66 4.56
CA ILE A 54 -4.05 -3.65 4.11
C ILE A 54 -3.17 -4.45 5.08
N PHE A 55 -3.27 -4.19 6.38
CA PHE A 55 -2.47 -4.91 7.37
C PHE A 55 -2.80 -6.40 7.43
N GLU A 56 -4.07 -6.76 7.30
CA GLU A 56 -4.49 -8.16 7.22
C GLU A 56 -3.87 -8.86 6.01
N LYS A 57 -3.86 -8.21 4.85
CA LYS A 57 -3.23 -8.74 3.63
C LYS A 57 -1.72 -8.94 3.81
N LEU A 58 -1.04 -7.99 4.46
CA LEU A 58 0.39 -8.11 4.74
C LEU A 58 0.68 -9.29 5.66
N GLN A 59 -0.11 -9.49 6.70
CA GLN A 59 0.04 -10.63 7.60
C GLN A 59 -0.16 -11.95 6.87
N THR A 60 -1.16 -12.02 6.01
CA THR A 60 -1.43 -13.22 5.18
C THR A 60 -0.25 -13.52 4.26
N LEU A 61 0.30 -12.49 3.59
CA LEU A 61 1.45 -12.66 2.73
C LEU A 61 2.65 -13.23 3.49
N LEU A 62 2.96 -12.66 4.66
CA LEU A 62 4.13 -13.09 5.44
C LEU A 62 3.95 -14.48 6.05
N SER A 63 2.74 -14.85 6.46
CA SER A 63 2.50 -16.13 7.12
C SER A 63 2.27 -17.29 6.14
N CYS A 64 1.64 -17.02 4.99
CA CYS A 64 1.24 -18.06 4.03
C CYS A 64 2.05 -18.06 2.74
N GLY A 65 2.78 -16.98 2.46
CA GLY A 65 3.56 -16.84 1.22
C GLY A 65 2.71 -16.82 -0.05
N LYS A 66 1.44 -16.45 0.06
CA LYS A 66 0.52 -16.40 -1.08
C LYS A 66 0.35 -14.97 -1.57
N THR A 67 0.14 -14.83 -2.88
CA THR A 67 -0.23 -13.55 -3.48
C THR A 67 -1.47 -12.99 -2.81
N VAL A 68 -1.42 -11.71 -2.44
CA VAL A 68 -2.55 -10.99 -1.87
C VAL A 68 -2.87 -9.77 -2.73
N PHE A 69 -4.15 -9.41 -2.76
CA PHE A 69 -4.66 -8.30 -3.55
C PHE A 69 -5.45 -7.36 -2.67
N PHE A 70 -5.22 -6.06 -2.82
CA PHE A 70 -5.99 -5.00 -2.19
C PHE A 70 -6.57 -4.08 -3.25
N SER A 71 -7.85 -3.77 -3.13
CA SER A 71 -8.49 -2.72 -3.90
C SER A 71 -9.30 -1.85 -2.96
N GLN A 72 -9.06 -0.56 -3.02
CA GLN A 72 -9.80 0.42 -2.27
C GLN A 72 -11.28 0.45 -2.73
N LEU A 73 -12.19 0.78 -1.83
CA LEU A 73 -13.62 0.82 -2.15
C LEU A 73 -13.94 1.75 -3.32
N GLU A 74 -13.27 2.91 -3.38
CA GLU A 74 -13.42 3.87 -4.49
C GLU A 74 -12.67 3.47 -5.76
N GLU A 75 -11.94 2.34 -5.73
CA GLU A 75 -11.20 1.79 -6.86
C GLU A 75 -10.13 2.72 -7.45
N VAL A 76 -9.69 3.73 -6.71
CA VAL A 76 -8.61 4.61 -7.15
C VAL A 76 -7.25 3.93 -6.99
N LEU A 77 -7.03 3.31 -5.84
CA LEU A 77 -5.79 2.61 -5.53
C LEU A 77 -6.04 1.11 -5.43
N ALA A 78 -5.24 0.35 -6.14
CA ALA A 78 -5.17 -1.11 -5.99
C ALA A 78 -3.72 -1.55 -6.02
N PHE A 79 -3.39 -2.61 -5.31
CA PHE A 79 -2.07 -3.22 -5.41
C PHE A 79 -2.14 -4.73 -5.20
N THR A 80 -1.15 -5.41 -5.76
CA THR A 80 -0.96 -6.85 -5.61
C THR A 80 0.44 -7.09 -5.04
N LEU A 81 0.54 -7.92 -4.02
CA LEU A 81 1.82 -8.35 -3.46
C LEU A 81 2.02 -9.82 -3.78
N THR A 82 3.10 -10.12 -4.49
CA THR A 82 3.39 -11.45 -5.00
C THR A 82 4.81 -11.86 -4.59
N PRO A 83 5.02 -13.08 -4.06
CA PRO A 83 6.37 -13.60 -3.88
C PRO A 83 7.12 -13.59 -5.20
N GLU A 84 8.30 -12.98 -5.24
CA GLU A 84 9.11 -12.86 -6.46
C GLU A 84 10.09 -14.02 -6.60
N ASP A 85 10.63 -14.48 -5.48
CA ASP A 85 11.59 -15.58 -5.44
C ASP A 85 11.53 -16.33 -4.11
N ALA A 86 12.38 -17.33 -3.96
CA ALA A 86 12.46 -18.11 -2.72
C ALA A 86 13.36 -17.47 -1.66
N LEU A 87 13.88 -16.26 -1.92
CA LEU A 87 14.84 -15.56 -1.06
C LEU A 87 14.18 -14.47 -0.20
N GLY A 88 12.85 -14.40 -0.18
CA GLY A 88 12.13 -13.43 0.63
C GLY A 88 11.96 -12.07 -0.05
N HIS A 89 11.96 -12.03 -1.37
CA HIS A 89 11.60 -10.83 -2.12
C HIS A 89 10.16 -10.90 -2.60
N PHE A 90 9.50 -9.74 -2.59
CA PHE A 90 8.11 -9.61 -3.00
C PHE A 90 8.00 -8.48 -4.00
N ARG A 91 7.13 -8.67 -4.98
CA ARG A 91 6.78 -7.60 -5.92
C ARG A 91 5.49 -6.94 -5.45
N ILE A 92 5.52 -5.62 -5.33
CA ILE A 92 4.31 -4.83 -5.18
C ILE A 92 3.98 -4.22 -6.54
N SER A 93 2.85 -4.63 -7.12
CA SER A 93 2.33 -4.08 -8.38
C SER A 93 1.21 -3.13 -8.04
N ILE A 94 1.32 -1.87 -8.46
CA ILE A 94 0.47 -0.76 -8.04
C ILE A 94 -0.30 -0.22 -9.24
N GLU A 95 -1.60 -0.02 -9.06
CA GLU A 95 -2.45 0.68 -10.02
C GLU A 95 -3.11 1.87 -9.36
N ILE A 96 -3.05 3.03 -9.99
CA ILE A 96 -3.76 4.24 -9.57
C ILE A 96 -4.60 4.72 -10.74
N LYS A 97 -5.90 4.82 -10.52
CA LYS A 97 -6.88 5.24 -11.52
C LYS A 97 -7.60 6.50 -11.04
N THR A 98 -7.57 7.53 -11.85
CA THR A 98 -8.43 8.70 -11.71
C THR A 98 -9.10 8.97 -13.04
N PRO A 99 -10.11 9.86 -13.14
CA PRO A 99 -10.69 10.19 -14.45
C PRO A 99 -9.67 10.70 -15.46
N GLU A 100 -8.56 11.26 -15.01
CA GLU A 100 -7.55 11.90 -15.86
C GLU A 100 -6.25 11.15 -15.96
N THR A 101 -6.01 10.15 -15.08
CA THR A 101 -4.70 9.51 -14.94
C THR A 101 -4.86 8.01 -14.70
N PHE A 102 -4.03 7.23 -15.37
CA PHE A 102 -3.86 5.80 -15.08
C PHE A 102 -2.37 5.52 -14.92
N ILE A 103 -1.99 5.03 -13.75
CA ILE A 103 -0.61 4.65 -13.45
C ILE A 103 -0.57 3.16 -13.11
N LYS A 104 0.34 2.44 -13.75
CA LYS A 104 0.62 1.05 -13.44
C LYS A 104 2.12 0.89 -13.33
N THR A 105 2.59 0.48 -12.16
CA THR A 105 4.02 0.33 -11.89
C THR A 105 4.26 -0.75 -10.85
N PHE A 106 5.52 -1.08 -10.60
CA PHE A 106 5.87 -2.03 -9.55
C PHE A 106 7.26 -1.73 -9.01
N PHE A 107 7.55 -2.26 -7.83
CA PHE A 107 8.91 -2.36 -7.31
C PHE A 107 9.03 -3.59 -6.41
N ILE A 108 10.26 -3.92 -6.04
CA ILE A 108 10.57 -5.12 -5.26
C ILE A 108 10.86 -4.71 -3.82
N MET A 109 10.27 -5.43 -2.86
CA MET A 109 10.50 -5.26 -1.44
C MET A 109 11.06 -6.55 -0.85
N SER A 110 11.84 -6.45 0.23
CA SER A 110 12.28 -7.61 0.99
C SER A 110 11.24 -7.99 2.04
N TYR A 111 11.36 -9.18 2.59
CA TYR A 111 10.58 -9.62 3.75
C TYR A 111 10.69 -8.61 4.90
N TYR A 112 11.90 -8.12 5.14
CA TYR A 112 12.17 -7.14 6.18
C TYR A 112 11.43 -5.82 5.93
N ASP A 113 11.39 -5.36 4.68
CA ASP A 113 10.67 -4.13 4.30
C ASP A 113 9.19 -4.25 4.63
N ILE A 114 8.60 -5.41 4.39
CA ILE A 114 7.17 -5.65 4.66
C ILE A 114 6.93 -5.83 6.16
N GLU A 115 7.79 -6.57 6.84
CA GLU A 115 7.66 -6.81 8.28
C GLU A 115 7.65 -5.51 9.08
N ARG A 116 8.48 -4.54 8.69
CA ARG A 116 8.53 -3.23 9.35
C ARG A 116 7.23 -2.45 9.26
N MET A 117 6.37 -2.76 8.31
CA MET A 117 5.11 -2.05 8.11
C MET A 117 4.03 -2.50 9.09
N LEU A 118 4.16 -3.70 9.64
CA LEU A 118 3.15 -4.25 10.53
C LEU A 118 3.15 -3.52 11.87
N PRO A 119 1.96 -3.17 12.40
CA PRO A 119 1.90 -2.54 13.71
C PRO A 119 2.37 -3.51 14.78
N TRP A 120 3.15 -3.02 15.69
CA TRP A 120 3.57 -3.76 16.87
C TRP A 120 2.39 -3.89 17.83
N ARG A 121 2.13 -5.08 18.26
CA ARG A 121 1.05 -5.38 19.19
C ARG A 121 1.60 -5.96 20.49
#